data_0b8012f8a51e998f7a6c35040be1ae30
#
_entry.id   0b8012f8a51e998f7a6c35040be1ae30
#
_cell.length_a   1.000
_cell.length_b   1.000
_cell.length_c   1.000
_cell.angle_alpha   90.00
_cell.angle_beta   90.00
_cell.angle_gamma   90.00
#
_symmetry.space_group_name_H-M   'P 1'
#
loop_
_entity.id
_entity.type
_entity.pdbx_description
1 polymer ?
#
loop_
_entity_poly.entity_id
_entity_poly.type
_entity_poly.pdbx_seq_one_letter_code
_entity_poly.pdbx_strand_id
1 'polypeptide(L)'
;MAEQNPLKIHNLRPAPGAKTAKTRVGRGEASKGKTAGRGTKGTKARYQVPERFEGGQMPLHMRLPKLKGFKNPFKTEYQVVNLDRLAELYPEGGEVTVEGLVAKGAVRKNSLVKVLGQGEVSVALQVTVDAVSGSAKEKITAAGGSVTELV
;
A
#
# COMPACT_ATOMS: atom_id res chain seq x y z
N MET A 1 8.43 -3.31 48.94
CA MET A 1 8.06 -2.25 48.02
C MET A 1 9.04 -2.32 46.84
N ALA A 2 8.57 -2.64 45.63
CA ALA A 2 9.41 -2.69 44.46
C ALA A 2 9.77 -1.23 44.11
N GLU A 3 11.05 -0.89 44.14
CA GLU A 3 11.55 0.40 43.63
C GLU A 3 11.15 0.55 42.19
N GLN A 4 10.23 1.45 41.91
CA GLN A 4 9.87 1.85 40.56
C GLN A 4 11.05 2.67 40.01
N ASN A 5 12.00 2.01 39.36
CA ASN A 5 13.07 2.69 38.64
C ASN A 5 12.43 3.54 37.53
N PRO A 6 12.56 4.87 37.58
CA PRO A 6 11.95 5.74 36.57
C PRO A 6 12.50 5.40 35.17
N LEU A 7 11.61 5.25 34.20
CA LEU A 7 11.98 4.92 32.83
C LEU A 7 12.79 6.09 32.22
N LYS A 8 14.07 5.84 31.97
CA LYS A 8 14.99 6.81 31.35
C LYS A 8 15.35 6.36 29.93
N ILE A 9 15.70 7.29 29.05
CA ILE A 9 16.03 7.01 27.63
C ILE A 9 17.11 5.91 27.51
N HIS A 10 18.12 5.93 28.35
CA HIS A 10 19.20 4.91 28.34
C HIS A 10 18.75 3.52 28.85
N ASN A 11 17.58 3.42 29.47
CA ASN A 11 17.00 2.15 29.92
C ASN A 11 16.11 1.48 28.83
N LEU A 12 15.79 2.23 27.77
CA LEU A 12 14.99 1.68 26.67
C LEU A 12 15.78 0.61 25.92
N ARG A 13 15.28 -0.61 25.96
CA ARG A 13 15.84 -1.76 25.25
C ARG A 13 14.73 -2.50 24.51
N PRO A 14 15.02 -3.03 23.31
CA PRO A 14 14.06 -3.88 22.63
C PRO A 14 13.75 -5.12 23.48
N ALA A 15 12.57 -5.70 23.27
CA ALA A 15 12.18 -6.94 23.93
C ALA A 15 13.23 -8.05 23.68
N PRO A 16 13.44 -8.97 24.63
CA PRO A 16 14.35 -10.11 24.45
C PRO A 16 14.02 -10.87 23.16
N GLY A 17 15.02 -11.10 22.29
CA GLY A 17 14.86 -11.77 21.00
C GLY A 17 14.46 -10.87 19.82
N ALA A 18 14.02 -9.63 20.04
CA ALA A 18 13.65 -8.71 18.96
C ALA A 18 14.87 -8.24 18.13
N LYS A 19 16.08 -8.31 18.68
CA LYS A 19 17.31 -7.92 18.00
C LYS A 19 18.38 -8.99 18.22
N THR A 20 18.85 -9.59 17.13
CA THR A 20 19.97 -10.52 17.11
C THR A 20 21.23 -9.86 16.55
N ALA A 21 22.36 -10.07 17.20
CA ALA A 21 23.62 -9.54 16.70
C ALA A 21 23.97 -10.19 15.36
N LYS A 22 24.43 -9.40 14.39
CA LYS A 22 24.86 -9.89 13.07
C LYS A 22 26.03 -10.84 13.24
N THR A 23 25.91 -12.07 12.73
CA THR A 23 26.99 -13.05 12.74
C THR A 23 28.12 -12.59 11.81
N ARG A 24 29.32 -12.45 12.36
CA ARG A 24 30.53 -12.11 11.60
C ARG A 24 31.19 -13.41 11.14
N VAL A 25 31.13 -13.70 9.84
CA VAL A 25 31.73 -14.90 9.25
C VAL A 25 33.22 -14.70 8.95
N GLY A 26 34.00 -15.79 8.81
CA GLY A 26 35.42 -15.74 8.46
C GLY A 26 36.30 -15.19 9.61
N ARG A 27 35.93 -15.44 10.88
CA ARG A 27 36.67 -15.01 12.08
C ARG A 27 37.13 -16.19 12.89
N GLY A 28 38.10 -16.93 12.34
CA GLY A 28 38.61 -18.16 12.95
C GLY A 28 37.90 -19.42 12.46
N GLU A 29 38.11 -20.55 13.14
CA GLU A 29 37.62 -21.86 12.71
C GLU A 29 36.29 -22.31 13.36
N ALA A 30 35.68 -21.48 14.17
CA ALA A 30 34.39 -21.80 14.78
C ALA A 30 33.27 -21.97 13.73
N SER A 31 32.05 -22.33 14.15
CA SER A 31 30.92 -22.84 13.35
C SER A 31 30.65 -22.17 11.99
N LYS A 32 30.98 -20.90 11.82
CA LYS A 32 30.90 -20.17 10.55
C LYS A 32 32.24 -19.52 10.15
N GLY A 33 33.35 -20.09 10.61
CA GLY A 33 34.69 -19.54 10.45
C GLY A 33 35.31 -19.83 9.09
N LYS A 34 35.95 -20.96 8.94
CA LYS A 34 36.87 -21.33 7.85
C LYS A 34 36.35 -21.00 6.44
N THR A 35 35.20 -21.52 6.05
CA THR A 35 34.60 -21.31 4.72
C THR A 35 33.54 -20.24 4.69
N ALA A 36 33.23 -19.61 5.82
CA ALA A 36 32.23 -18.57 5.96
C ALA A 36 30.81 -18.95 5.42
N GLY A 37 30.49 -20.25 5.44
CA GLY A 37 29.22 -20.78 4.92
C GLY A 37 29.17 -20.95 3.41
N ARG A 38 30.28 -20.76 2.69
CA ARG A 38 30.33 -20.83 1.22
C ARG A 38 30.71 -22.21 0.63
N GLY A 39 31.16 -23.14 1.49
CA GLY A 39 31.71 -24.42 1.01
C GLY A 39 33.16 -24.32 0.49
N THR A 40 33.65 -25.37 -0.18
CA THR A 40 35.08 -25.49 -0.53
C THR A 40 35.39 -25.18 -1.98
N LYS A 41 34.53 -25.44 -2.93
CA LYS A 41 34.76 -25.27 -4.37
C LYS A 41 33.55 -24.61 -5.03
N GLY A 42 33.70 -24.17 -6.28
CA GLY A 42 32.66 -23.53 -7.08
C GLY A 42 32.76 -22.01 -7.12
N THR A 43 32.06 -21.44 -8.04
CA THR A 43 32.07 -19.99 -8.31
C THR A 43 31.60 -19.18 -7.11
N LYS A 44 30.54 -19.59 -6.42
CA LYS A 44 30.00 -18.92 -5.25
C LYS A 44 30.90 -18.93 -4.01
N ALA A 45 31.88 -19.88 -3.96
CA ALA A 45 32.87 -19.90 -2.89
C ALA A 45 33.97 -18.83 -3.07
N ARG A 46 34.24 -18.41 -4.29
CA ARG A 46 35.35 -17.50 -4.65
C ARG A 46 34.86 -16.04 -4.78
N TYR A 47 33.75 -15.82 -5.45
CA TYR A 47 33.17 -14.48 -5.63
C TYR A 47 31.66 -14.53 -5.68
N GLN A 48 31.05 -13.37 -5.77
CA GLN A 48 29.60 -13.22 -5.81
C GLN A 48 29.10 -13.37 -7.25
N VAL A 49 28.19 -14.29 -7.48
CA VAL A 49 27.54 -14.49 -8.77
C VAL A 49 26.28 -13.60 -8.81
N PRO A 50 26.04 -12.85 -9.90
CA PRO A 50 24.80 -12.10 -10.06
C PRO A 50 23.57 -13.01 -9.92
N GLU A 51 22.51 -12.53 -9.25
CA GLU A 51 21.29 -13.32 -9.00
C GLU A 51 20.61 -13.80 -10.29
N ARG A 52 20.78 -13.04 -11.37
CA ARG A 52 20.22 -13.34 -12.70
C ARG A 52 21.07 -14.29 -13.55
N PHE A 53 22.19 -14.78 -13.04
CA PHE A 53 23.08 -15.65 -13.81
C PHE A 53 22.61 -17.10 -13.77
N GLU A 54 22.29 -17.65 -14.93
CA GLU A 54 21.80 -19.03 -15.13
C GLU A 54 22.85 -19.94 -15.79
N GLY A 55 24.14 -19.72 -15.53
CA GLY A 55 25.21 -20.58 -16.03
C GLY A 55 25.48 -20.49 -17.55
N GLY A 56 25.02 -19.45 -18.21
CA GLY A 56 25.10 -19.26 -19.66
C GLY A 56 23.85 -19.63 -20.42
N GLN A 57 22.87 -20.25 -19.77
CA GLN A 57 21.52 -20.41 -20.33
C GLN A 57 20.84 -19.05 -20.41
N MET A 58 20.01 -18.83 -21.44
CA MET A 58 19.19 -17.62 -21.57
C MET A 58 18.30 -17.47 -20.34
N PRO A 59 18.39 -16.37 -19.59
CA PRO A 59 17.61 -16.15 -18.39
C PRO A 59 16.09 -16.19 -18.65
N LEU A 60 15.31 -16.62 -17.67
CA LEU A 60 13.86 -16.79 -17.78
C LEU A 60 13.16 -15.53 -18.30
N HIS A 61 13.54 -14.34 -17.82
CA HIS A 61 12.96 -13.08 -18.24
C HIS A 61 13.19 -12.74 -19.72
N MET A 62 14.25 -13.33 -20.33
CA MET A 62 14.52 -13.21 -21.77
C MET A 62 13.82 -14.29 -22.61
N ARG A 63 13.48 -15.44 -22.00
CA ARG A 63 12.73 -16.51 -22.66
C ARG A 63 11.24 -16.24 -22.71
N LEU A 64 10.72 -15.46 -21.76
CA LEU A 64 9.31 -15.09 -21.74
C LEU A 64 8.98 -14.11 -22.88
N PRO A 65 7.85 -14.31 -23.58
CA PRO A 65 7.43 -13.36 -24.60
C PRO A 65 7.14 -11.99 -23.99
N LYS A 66 7.42 -10.94 -24.74
CA LYS A 66 7.09 -9.57 -24.32
C LYS A 66 5.58 -9.42 -24.18
N LEU A 67 5.16 -8.70 -23.17
CA LEU A 67 3.76 -8.32 -22.99
C LEU A 67 3.30 -7.49 -24.18
N LYS A 68 2.12 -7.81 -24.73
CA LYS A 68 1.51 -7.05 -25.83
C LYS A 68 0.86 -5.76 -25.28
N GLY A 69 0.78 -4.74 -26.15
CA GLY A 69 0.15 -3.48 -25.83
C GLY A 69 1.10 -2.46 -25.18
N PHE A 70 0.53 -1.37 -24.76
CA PHE A 70 1.22 -0.26 -24.12
C PHE A 70 0.38 0.31 -22.96
N LYS A 71 1.03 0.99 -22.03
CA LYS A 71 0.34 1.75 -20.98
C LYS A 71 0.07 3.15 -21.50
N ASN A 72 -1.20 3.55 -21.56
CA ASN A 72 -1.56 4.92 -21.94
C ASN A 72 -1.08 5.91 -20.86
N PRO A 73 -0.13 6.83 -21.17
CA PRO A 73 0.36 7.81 -20.21
C PRO A 73 -0.68 8.90 -19.88
N PHE A 74 -1.69 9.08 -20.73
CA PHE A 74 -2.76 10.07 -20.55
C PHE A 74 -4.03 9.46 -19.93
N LYS A 75 -3.94 8.27 -19.35
CA LYS A 75 -5.07 7.64 -18.70
C LYS A 75 -5.49 8.43 -17.45
N THR A 76 -6.72 8.92 -17.44
CA THR A 76 -7.33 9.51 -16.26
C THR A 76 -7.74 8.40 -15.28
N GLU A 77 -7.20 8.44 -14.08
CA GLU A 77 -7.50 7.46 -13.02
C GLU A 77 -8.27 8.16 -11.88
N TYR A 78 -9.43 7.61 -11.56
CA TYR A 78 -10.26 8.06 -10.45
C TYR A 78 -10.10 7.14 -9.25
N GLN A 79 -10.07 7.71 -8.05
CA GLN A 79 -10.35 6.96 -6.83
C GLN A 79 -11.85 6.79 -6.66
N VAL A 80 -12.27 5.54 -6.50
CA VAL A 80 -13.68 5.18 -6.40
C VAL A 80 -14.11 5.22 -4.94
N VAL A 81 -15.27 5.85 -4.71
CA VAL A 81 -16.00 5.81 -3.42
C VAL A 81 -17.41 5.32 -3.71
N ASN A 82 -17.84 4.28 -3.04
CA ASN A 82 -19.19 3.73 -3.18
C ASN A 82 -20.18 4.40 -2.20
N LEU A 83 -21.49 4.29 -2.49
CA LEU A 83 -22.53 4.89 -1.65
C LEU A 83 -22.59 4.31 -0.24
N ASP A 84 -22.35 3.01 -0.05
CA ASP A 84 -22.21 2.38 1.26
C ASP A 84 -21.14 3.06 2.10
N ARG A 85 -19.98 3.34 1.49
CA ARG A 85 -18.89 4.01 2.18
C ARG A 85 -19.25 5.45 2.52
N LEU A 86 -19.99 6.13 1.67
CA LEU A 86 -20.50 7.48 1.97
C LEU A 86 -21.49 7.45 3.13
N ALA A 87 -22.41 6.48 3.18
CA ALA A 87 -23.37 6.31 4.27
C ALA A 87 -22.67 6.05 5.62
N GLU A 88 -21.59 5.27 5.64
CA GLU A 88 -20.76 5.05 6.84
C GLU A 88 -20.05 6.33 7.31
N LEU A 89 -19.52 7.12 6.39
CA LEU A 89 -18.76 8.34 6.70
C LEU A 89 -19.65 9.53 7.08
N TYR A 90 -20.89 9.56 6.57
CA TYR A 90 -21.86 10.64 6.75
C TYR A 90 -23.22 10.10 7.21
N PRO A 91 -23.31 9.49 8.40
CA PRO A 91 -24.57 8.88 8.89
C PRO A 91 -25.69 9.89 9.13
N GLU A 92 -25.34 11.14 9.40
CA GLU A 92 -26.27 12.23 9.63
C GLU A 92 -26.59 13.02 8.35
N GLY A 93 -25.98 12.65 7.23
CA GLY A 93 -26.06 13.40 5.98
C GLY A 93 -25.12 14.60 5.94
N GLY A 94 -25.35 15.51 4.99
CA GLY A 94 -24.61 16.77 4.86
C GLY A 94 -23.79 16.89 3.59
N GLU A 95 -22.80 17.78 3.62
CA GLU A 95 -21.96 18.09 2.45
C GLU A 95 -20.78 17.12 2.33
N VAL A 96 -20.67 16.51 1.15
CA VAL A 96 -19.60 15.59 0.79
C VAL A 96 -18.71 16.26 -0.25
N THR A 97 -17.59 16.80 0.19
CA THR A 97 -16.57 17.42 -0.67
C THR A 97 -15.36 16.50 -0.80
N VAL A 98 -14.53 16.70 -1.85
CA VAL A 98 -13.27 15.98 -2.03
C VAL A 98 -12.34 16.18 -0.82
N GLU A 99 -12.28 17.39 -0.27
CA GLU A 99 -11.48 17.70 0.92
C GLU A 99 -11.99 16.97 2.18
N GLY A 100 -13.31 16.92 2.36
CA GLY A 100 -13.95 16.18 3.44
C GLY A 100 -13.67 14.68 3.38
N LEU A 101 -13.67 14.09 2.18
CA LEU A 101 -13.31 12.68 1.96
C LEU A 101 -11.83 12.41 2.25
N VAL A 102 -10.94 13.33 1.92
CA VAL A 102 -9.52 13.24 2.27
C VAL A 102 -9.31 13.35 3.78
N ALA A 103 -9.99 14.28 4.45
CA ALA A 103 -9.90 14.44 5.91
C ALA A 103 -10.37 13.19 6.67
N LYS A 104 -11.42 12.52 6.16
CA LYS A 104 -11.93 11.25 6.70
C LYS A 104 -11.14 10.02 6.24
N GLY A 105 -10.09 10.19 5.43
CA GLY A 105 -9.21 9.12 4.96
C GLY A 105 -9.84 8.16 3.94
N ALA A 106 -10.95 8.54 3.31
CA ALA A 106 -11.59 7.73 2.26
C ALA A 106 -10.84 7.81 0.94
N VAL A 107 -10.20 8.94 0.66
CA VAL A 107 -9.51 9.24 -0.60
C VAL A 107 -8.12 9.83 -0.30
N ARG A 108 -7.17 9.62 -1.21
CA ARG A 108 -5.83 10.22 -1.12
C ARG A 108 -5.85 11.66 -1.64
N LYS A 109 -5.01 12.49 -1.05
CA LYS A 109 -4.82 13.88 -1.50
C LYS A 109 -4.37 13.92 -2.97
N ASN A 110 -4.86 14.92 -3.70
CA ASN A 110 -4.56 15.16 -5.13
C ASN A 110 -4.96 14.01 -6.08
N SER A 111 -6.02 13.29 -5.77
CA SER A 111 -6.59 12.26 -6.64
C SER A 111 -7.98 12.67 -7.08
N LEU A 112 -8.31 12.42 -8.33
CA LEU A 112 -9.67 12.60 -8.84
C LEU A 112 -10.59 11.57 -8.20
N VAL A 113 -11.80 11.99 -7.82
CA VAL A 113 -12.77 11.17 -7.10
C VAL A 113 -13.97 10.86 -7.96
N LYS A 114 -14.34 9.56 -8.01
CA LYS A 114 -15.57 9.13 -8.68
C LYS A 114 -16.48 8.37 -7.72
N VAL A 115 -17.71 8.84 -7.59
CA VAL A 115 -18.75 8.17 -6.78
C VAL A 115 -19.48 7.14 -7.63
N LEU A 116 -19.58 5.91 -7.12
CA LEU A 116 -20.27 4.78 -7.75
C LEU A 116 -21.49 4.35 -6.93
N GLY A 117 -22.51 3.82 -7.63
CA GLY A 117 -23.82 3.50 -7.08
C GLY A 117 -23.94 2.19 -6.30
N GLN A 118 -22.82 1.57 -5.84
CA GLN A 118 -22.90 0.38 -5.01
C GLN A 118 -23.33 0.78 -3.59
N GLY A 119 -24.30 0.05 -3.05
CA GLY A 119 -24.92 0.34 -1.75
C GLY A 119 -26.18 1.19 -1.83
N GLU A 120 -26.72 1.55 -0.67
CA GLU A 120 -27.91 2.36 -0.52
C GLU A 120 -27.64 3.54 0.41
N VAL A 121 -28.29 4.66 0.15
CA VAL A 121 -28.20 5.87 0.97
C VAL A 121 -29.61 6.24 1.40
N SER A 122 -29.80 6.36 2.71
CA SER A 122 -31.09 6.73 3.32
C SER A 122 -31.16 8.20 3.72
N VAL A 123 -30.05 8.91 3.69
CA VAL A 123 -29.92 10.32 4.13
C VAL A 123 -29.62 11.23 2.95
N ALA A 124 -30.12 12.45 3.00
CA ALA A 124 -29.84 13.44 1.98
C ALA A 124 -28.38 13.89 2.03
N LEU A 125 -27.66 13.67 0.92
CA LEU A 125 -26.26 14.05 0.75
C LEU A 125 -26.10 15.10 -0.35
N GLN A 126 -25.33 16.14 -0.09
CA GLN A 126 -24.91 17.12 -1.10
C GLN A 126 -23.51 16.74 -1.56
N VAL A 127 -23.39 16.10 -2.73
CA VAL A 127 -22.14 15.52 -3.21
C VAL A 127 -21.50 16.43 -4.25
N THR A 128 -20.30 16.95 -3.94
CA THR A 128 -19.49 17.80 -4.82
C THR A 128 -18.17 17.08 -5.06
N VAL A 129 -18.05 16.42 -6.23
CA VAL A 129 -16.88 15.57 -6.62
C VAL A 129 -16.60 15.68 -8.11
N ASP A 130 -15.47 15.12 -8.57
CA ASP A 130 -15.05 15.22 -9.96
C ASP A 130 -15.97 14.46 -10.93
N ALA A 131 -16.47 13.29 -10.55
CA ALA A 131 -17.38 12.51 -11.38
C ALA A 131 -18.35 11.65 -10.56
N VAL A 132 -19.56 11.40 -11.09
CA VAL A 132 -20.56 10.53 -10.47
C VAL A 132 -21.14 9.59 -11.52
N SER A 133 -21.42 8.34 -11.17
CA SER A 133 -22.11 7.41 -12.07
C SER A 133 -23.61 7.69 -12.15
N GLY A 134 -24.25 7.36 -13.28
CA GLY A 134 -25.70 7.55 -13.46
C GLY A 134 -26.52 6.91 -12.34
N SER A 135 -26.22 5.64 -12.00
CA SER A 135 -26.88 4.91 -10.90
C SER A 135 -26.67 5.55 -9.52
N ALA A 136 -25.52 6.18 -9.28
CA ALA A 136 -25.27 6.91 -8.03
C ALA A 136 -26.09 8.21 -7.99
N LYS A 137 -26.16 8.95 -9.10
CA LYS A 137 -27.00 10.16 -9.24
C LYS A 137 -28.46 9.86 -8.90
N GLU A 138 -29.01 8.82 -9.53
CA GLU A 138 -30.40 8.41 -9.30
C GLU A 138 -30.67 8.10 -7.82
N LYS A 139 -29.81 7.32 -7.17
CA LYS A 139 -29.94 6.95 -5.76
C LYS A 139 -29.81 8.15 -4.82
N ILE A 140 -28.86 9.04 -5.05
CA ILE A 140 -28.65 10.26 -4.24
C ILE A 140 -29.86 11.18 -4.39
N THR A 141 -30.37 11.37 -5.61
CA THR A 141 -31.55 12.21 -5.87
C THR A 141 -32.80 11.59 -5.26
N ALA A 142 -32.99 10.28 -5.32
CA ALA A 142 -34.10 9.56 -4.68
C ALA A 142 -34.06 9.70 -3.15
N ALA A 143 -32.88 9.78 -2.54
CA ALA A 143 -32.70 10.05 -1.12
C ALA A 143 -32.87 11.57 -0.74
N GLY A 144 -33.23 12.44 -1.71
CA GLY A 144 -33.40 13.89 -1.47
C GLY A 144 -32.11 14.69 -1.47
N GLY A 145 -30.98 14.09 -1.94
CA GLY A 145 -29.70 14.76 -2.07
C GLY A 145 -29.52 15.51 -3.39
N SER A 146 -28.38 16.20 -3.51
CA SER A 146 -27.97 16.90 -4.73
C SER A 146 -26.56 16.48 -5.16
N VAL A 147 -26.29 16.54 -6.47
CA VAL A 147 -24.99 16.14 -7.03
C VAL A 147 -24.45 17.29 -7.90
N THR A 148 -23.23 17.72 -7.61
CA THR A 148 -22.48 18.71 -8.39
C THR A 148 -21.19 18.07 -8.88
N GLU A 149 -20.95 18.04 -10.19
CA GLU A 149 -19.71 17.57 -10.79
C GLU A 149 -18.78 18.76 -11.03
N LEU A 150 -17.49 18.61 -10.68
CA LEU A 150 -16.48 19.66 -10.77
C LEU A 150 -15.78 19.71 -12.14
N VAL A 151 -16.00 18.70 -13.02
CA VAL A 151 -15.40 18.60 -14.38
C VAL A 151 -16.39 18.93 -15.43
#